data_de8180452c0599a86d7b6396fdb00c23
#
_entry.id   de8180452c0599a86d7b6396fdb00c23
#
_cell.length_a   1.000
_cell.length_b   1.000
_cell.length_c   1.000
_cell.angle_alpha   90.00
_cell.angle_beta   90.00
_cell.angle_gamma   90.00
#
_symmetry.space_group_name_H-M   'P 1'
#
loop_
_entity.id
_entity.type
_entity.pdbx_description
1 polymer ?
#
loop_
_entity_poly.entity_id
_entity_poly.type
_entity_poly.pdbx_seq_one_letter_code
_entity_poly.pdbx_strand_id
1 'polypeptide(L)'
;ADNVGLKDNDVIRIPAYNQRVTVEGQVKRPGIFEMKKGESFAELLTFASGFTESAYTASVNVLQKTGKEFKVKDIAAVEFSSYKPTSGDVFRVTKILNRFENRIRIEGAVFRPNTYSFYEGIRISDLVAKAEGLKEDAYSKRAKIIRLQSNLTTEIVNVNLEQALSGNLEADIALKREDIVTVYSILDFVDEYKITIDGEVKKPGIYEYYDGLTLNDLL
;
A
#
# COMPACT_ATOMS: atom_id res chain seq x y z
N ALA A 1 -7.62 32.71 23.04
CA ALA A 1 -7.42 33.28 24.42
C ALA A 1 -7.31 34.78 24.25
N ASP A 2 -8.17 35.52 24.96
CA ASP A 2 -8.14 36.96 24.94
C ASP A 2 -6.82 37.40 25.57
N ASN A 3 -6.08 38.21 24.83
CA ASN A 3 -4.82 38.78 25.32
C ASN A 3 -5.15 39.88 26.30
N VAL A 4 -5.18 39.56 27.61
CA VAL A 4 -5.51 40.48 28.67
C VAL A 4 -4.30 41.37 28.94
N GLY A 5 -4.51 42.71 28.92
CA GLY A 5 -3.49 43.66 29.28
C GLY A 5 -3.18 43.59 30.79
N LEU A 6 -1.91 43.39 31.12
CA LEU A 6 -1.44 43.32 32.50
C LEU A 6 -1.14 44.73 33.07
N LYS A 7 -1.39 44.91 34.34
CA LYS A 7 -1.11 46.14 35.10
C LYS A 7 -0.09 45.88 36.21
N ASP A 8 0.50 46.93 36.68
CA ASP A 8 1.41 46.86 37.84
C ASP A 8 0.71 46.23 39.04
N ASN A 9 1.39 45.32 39.73
CA ASN A 9 0.89 44.51 40.85
C ASN A 9 -0.16 43.43 40.48
N ASP A 10 -0.38 43.11 39.20
CA ASP A 10 -1.21 41.97 38.82
C ASP A 10 -0.58 40.65 39.27
N VAL A 11 -1.39 39.78 39.85
CA VAL A 11 -1.00 38.44 40.26
C VAL A 11 -1.58 37.41 39.28
N ILE A 12 -0.71 36.78 38.53
CA ILE A 12 -1.11 35.68 37.62
C ILE A 12 -1.03 34.37 38.38
N ARG A 13 -2.16 33.72 38.59
CA ARG A 13 -2.22 32.38 39.18
C ARG A 13 -2.57 31.34 38.15
N ILE A 14 -1.66 30.41 37.89
CA ILE A 14 -1.89 29.26 37.07
C ILE A 14 -2.28 28.08 37.99
N PRO A 15 -3.55 27.63 37.99
CA PRO A 15 -3.98 26.51 38.82
C PRO A 15 -3.44 25.20 38.31
N ALA A 16 -3.57 24.13 39.12
CA ALA A 16 -3.32 22.77 38.64
C ALA A 16 -4.35 22.39 37.56
N TYR A 17 -3.93 21.50 36.64
CA TYR A 17 -4.83 21.02 35.60
C TYR A 17 -6.02 20.24 36.17
N ASN A 18 -7.18 20.37 35.53
CA ASN A 18 -8.40 19.67 35.93
C ASN A 18 -8.49 18.29 35.27
N GLN A 19 -8.21 18.23 33.99
CA GLN A 19 -8.32 17.03 33.19
C GLN A 19 -7.18 17.03 32.16
N ARG A 20 -6.38 15.97 32.16
CA ARG A 20 -5.26 15.81 31.23
C ARG A 20 -5.35 14.45 30.53
N VAL A 21 -5.22 14.48 29.23
CA VAL A 21 -5.28 13.28 28.36
C VAL A 21 -4.07 13.25 27.44
N THR A 22 -3.72 12.07 26.96
CA THR A 22 -2.62 11.89 26.01
C THR A 22 -3.18 11.43 24.68
N VAL A 23 -2.69 11.98 23.58
CA VAL A 23 -2.97 11.53 22.23
C VAL A 23 -1.67 11.14 21.56
N GLU A 24 -1.63 9.94 21.04
CA GLU A 24 -0.44 9.38 20.37
C GLU A 24 -0.80 8.68 19.04
N GLY A 25 0.22 8.43 18.22
CA GLY A 25 0.07 7.77 16.92
C GLY A 25 -0.20 8.74 15.77
N GLN A 26 -1.14 8.42 14.90
CA GLN A 26 -1.35 9.11 13.64
C GLN A 26 -2.22 10.38 13.74
N VAL A 27 -1.79 11.32 14.59
CA VAL A 27 -2.33 12.68 14.67
C VAL A 27 -1.22 13.68 14.32
N LYS A 28 -1.58 14.86 13.82
CA LYS A 28 -0.61 15.88 13.39
C LYS A 28 0.20 16.46 14.55
N ARG A 29 -0.38 16.50 15.74
CA ARG A 29 0.28 16.98 16.97
C ARG A 29 0.03 16.00 18.11
N PRO A 30 0.81 14.91 18.20
CA PRO A 30 0.75 14.01 19.35
C PRO A 30 1.26 14.73 20.60
N GLY A 31 0.70 14.41 21.74
CA GLY A 31 1.10 15.02 23.00
C GLY A 31 0.09 14.87 24.12
N ILE A 32 0.33 15.64 25.18
CA ILE A 32 -0.53 15.71 26.34
C ILE A 32 -1.35 17.01 26.24
N PHE A 33 -2.67 16.89 26.39
CA PHE A 33 -3.60 17.99 26.27
C PHE A 33 -4.36 18.17 27.58
N GLU A 34 -4.52 19.43 28.00
CA GLU A 34 -5.44 19.79 29.05
C GLU A 34 -6.80 20.08 28.45
N MET A 35 -7.84 19.46 28.99
CA MET A 35 -9.21 19.62 28.54
C MET A 35 -10.11 20.20 29.58
N LYS A 36 -11.09 20.96 29.16
CA LYS A 36 -12.18 21.42 30.00
C LYS A 36 -13.20 20.32 30.23
N LYS A 37 -13.89 20.35 31.35
CA LYS A 37 -14.96 19.41 31.66
C LYS A 37 -16.05 19.46 30.57
N GLY A 38 -16.35 18.31 29.98
CA GLY A 38 -17.40 18.18 28.98
C GLY A 38 -16.95 18.34 27.54
N GLU A 39 -15.69 18.69 27.28
CA GLU A 39 -15.14 18.61 25.91
C GLU A 39 -15.09 17.17 25.42
N SER A 40 -15.32 17.00 24.11
CA SER A 40 -15.41 15.70 23.44
C SER A 40 -14.06 15.26 22.85
N PHE A 41 -13.96 14.02 22.43
CA PHE A 41 -12.81 13.54 21.66
C PHE A 41 -12.65 14.29 20.32
N ALA A 42 -13.75 14.71 19.68
CA ALA A 42 -13.67 15.51 18.46
C ALA A 42 -12.98 16.87 18.68
N GLU A 43 -13.24 17.51 19.84
CA GLU A 43 -12.56 18.76 20.23
C GLU A 43 -11.08 18.48 20.55
N LEU A 44 -10.79 17.39 21.27
CA LEU A 44 -9.42 16.95 21.52
C LEU A 44 -8.65 16.72 20.21
N LEU A 45 -9.29 16.09 19.22
CA LEU A 45 -8.70 15.87 17.90
C LEU A 45 -8.41 17.20 17.19
N THR A 46 -9.25 18.22 17.39
CA THR A 46 -9.00 19.58 16.87
C THR A 46 -7.75 20.19 17.53
N PHE A 47 -7.57 20.01 18.83
CA PHE A 47 -6.36 20.46 19.55
C PHE A 47 -5.10 19.73 19.06
N ALA A 48 -5.24 18.44 18.71
CA ALA A 48 -4.18 17.66 18.08
C ALA A 48 -3.99 17.97 16.58
N SER A 49 -4.66 19.00 16.04
CA SER A 49 -4.61 19.43 14.64
C SER A 49 -5.11 18.38 13.63
N GLY A 50 -5.94 17.45 14.10
CA GLY A 50 -6.53 16.40 13.26
C GLY A 50 -5.64 15.18 13.05
N PHE A 51 -6.15 14.27 12.23
CA PHE A 51 -5.44 13.06 11.82
C PHE A 51 -4.36 13.34 10.78
N THR A 52 -3.34 12.48 10.72
CA THR A 52 -2.43 12.43 9.56
C THR A 52 -3.12 11.74 8.37
N GLU A 53 -2.54 11.87 7.17
CA GLU A 53 -3.06 11.26 5.93
C GLU A 53 -3.05 9.73 5.98
N SER A 54 -2.21 9.13 6.82
CA SER A 54 -2.11 7.68 7.00
C SER A 54 -2.84 7.14 8.22
N ALA A 55 -3.65 7.97 8.89
CA ALA A 55 -4.41 7.56 10.07
C ALA A 55 -5.58 6.64 9.72
N TYR A 56 -5.79 5.61 10.53
CA TYR A 56 -7.03 4.86 10.53
C TYR A 56 -8.09 5.64 11.29
N THR A 57 -9.08 6.17 10.58
CA THR A 57 -10.06 7.13 11.12
C THR A 57 -11.39 6.50 11.52
N ALA A 58 -11.62 5.21 11.24
CA ALA A 58 -12.88 4.56 11.55
C ALA A 58 -13.08 4.30 13.05
N SER A 59 -11.98 4.12 13.80
CA SER A 59 -12.01 3.98 15.26
C SER A 59 -10.69 4.41 15.89
N VAL A 60 -10.76 4.78 17.18
CA VAL A 60 -9.60 5.14 18.00
C VAL A 60 -9.62 4.28 19.25
N ASN A 61 -8.47 3.70 19.58
CA ASN A 61 -8.29 2.92 20.79
C ASN A 61 -7.99 3.83 21.97
N VAL A 62 -8.64 3.59 23.10
CA VAL A 62 -8.48 4.35 24.34
C VAL A 62 -8.06 3.43 25.45
N LEU A 63 -6.95 3.73 26.08
CA LEU A 63 -6.50 3.11 27.31
C LEU A 63 -6.90 3.99 28.49
N GLN A 64 -7.80 3.51 29.31
CA GLN A 64 -8.30 4.19 30.50
C GLN A 64 -7.66 3.57 31.75
N LYS A 65 -7.38 4.42 32.75
CA LYS A 65 -6.98 3.98 34.08
C LYS A 65 -8.22 3.90 34.97
N THR A 66 -8.53 2.72 35.47
CA THR A 66 -9.45 2.55 36.57
C THR A 66 -8.71 2.67 37.89
N GLY A 67 -9.39 2.75 39.00
CA GLY A 67 -8.71 2.76 40.32
C GLY A 67 -7.90 1.49 40.65
N LYS A 68 -7.98 0.44 39.81
CA LYS A 68 -7.34 -0.86 40.05
C LYS A 68 -6.56 -1.38 38.85
N GLU A 69 -7.06 -1.16 37.64
CA GLU A 69 -6.59 -1.81 36.42
C GLU A 69 -6.62 -0.86 35.22
N PHE A 70 -6.11 -1.29 34.09
CA PHE A 70 -6.32 -0.65 32.81
C PHE A 70 -7.57 -1.22 32.12
N LYS A 71 -8.32 -0.35 31.47
CA LYS A 71 -9.46 -0.68 30.63
C LYS A 71 -9.20 -0.20 29.21
N VAL A 72 -9.41 -1.08 28.23
CA VAL A 72 -9.34 -0.71 26.81
C VAL A 72 -10.74 -0.48 26.28
N LYS A 73 -10.91 0.56 25.47
CA LYS A 73 -12.16 0.86 24.78
C LYS A 73 -11.81 1.30 23.34
N ASP A 74 -12.59 0.85 22.38
CA ASP A 74 -12.57 1.35 21.02
C ASP A 74 -13.71 2.35 20.84
N ILE A 75 -13.41 3.52 20.30
CA ILE A 75 -14.37 4.56 20.00
C ILE A 75 -14.55 4.61 18.50
N ALA A 76 -15.74 4.32 18.01
CA ALA A 76 -16.05 4.44 16.58
C ALA A 76 -16.13 5.91 16.15
N ALA A 77 -15.89 6.19 14.87
CA ALA A 77 -15.90 7.57 14.34
C ALA A 77 -17.22 8.31 14.62
N VAL A 78 -18.35 7.61 14.59
CA VAL A 78 -19.68 8.16 14.89
C VAL A 78 -19.82 8.63 16.36
N GLU A 79 -18.98 8.13 17.26
CA GLU A 79 -18.98 8.45 18.68
C GLU A 79 -18.04 9.61 19.06
N PHE A 80 -17.16 10.06 18.15
CA PHE A 80 -16.13 11.06 18.46
C PHE A 80 -16.69 12.35 19.08
N SER A 81 -17.82 12.82 18.58
CA SER A 81 -18.45 14.04 19.09
C SER A 81 -19.18 13.86 20.43
N SER A 82 -19.61 12.64 20.74
CA SER A 82 -20.33 12.34 21.99
C SER A 82 -19.44 11.81 23.09
N TYR A 83 -18.30 11.20 22.74
CA TYR A 83 -17.38 10.63 23.72
C TYR A 83 -16.69 11.72 24.55
N LYS A 84 -16.82 11.61 25.84
CA LYS A 84 -16.20 12.55 26.81
C LYS A 84 -14.97 11.89 27.43
N PRO A 85 -13.75 12.36 27.10
CA PRO A 85 -12.51 11.87 27.70
C PRO A 85 -12.52 12.05 29.23
N THR A 86 -11.82 11.16 29.91
CA THR A 86 -11.56 11.27 31.37
C THR A 86 -10.07 11.52 31.62
N SER A 87 -9.77 12.12 32.78
CA SER A 87 -8.37 12.44 33.12
C SER A 87 -7.53 11.17 33.19
N GLY A 88 -6.40 11.18 32.48
CA GLY A 88 -5.48 10.03 32.38
C GLY A 88 -5.74 9.09 31.21
N ASP A 89 -6.76 9.33 30.40
CA ASP A 89 -7.01 8.57 29.18
C ASP A 89 -5.85 8.75 28.18
N VAL A 90 -5.48 7.66 27.52
CA VAL A 90 -4.49 7.65 26.44
C VAL A 90 -5.18 7.19 25.16
N PHE A 91 -5.28 8.09 24.20
CA PHE A 91 -5.87 7.84 22.88
C PHE A 91 -4.78 7.43 21.89
N ARG A 92 -4.92 6.26 21.29
CA ARG A 92 -3.99 5.75 20.29
C ARG A 92 -4.66 5.68 18.92
N VAL A 93 -4.16 6.51 18.01
CA VAL A 93 -4.59 6.50 16.60
C VAL A 93 -3.65 5.61 15.80
N THR A 94 -4.18 4.54 15.25
CA THR A 94 -3.41 3.58 14.47
C THR A 94 -3.25 4.04 13.01
N LYS A 95 -2.36 3.38 12.29
CA LYS A 95 -2.15 3.61 10.85
C LYS A 95 -3.09 2.73 10.03
N ILE A 96 -3.49 3.20 8.84
CA ILE A 96 -4.16 2.36 7.84
C ILE A 96 -3.29 1.14 7.49
N LEU A 97 -3.93 0.05 7.13
CA LEU A 97 -3.23 -1.18 6.73
C LEU A 97 -2.42 -0.93 5.44
N ASN A 98 -1.22 -1.49 5.40
CA ASN A 98 -0.39 -1.45 4.20
C ASN A 98 -0.86 -2.50 3.18
N ARG A 99 -2.07 -2.37 2.71
CA ARG A 99 -2.66 -3.21 1.66
C ARG A 99 -3.60 -2.39 0.80
N PHE A 100 -3.87 -2.87 -0.40
CA PHE A 100 -4.77 -2.20 -1.33
C PHE A 100 -6.19 -2.80 -1.24
N GLU A 101 -7.20 -1.95 -1.33
CA GLU A 101 -8.60 -2.42 -1.38
C GLU A 101 -8.95 -3.04 -2.73
N ASN A 102 -8.38 -2.50 -3.80
CA ASN A 102 -8.84 -2.78 -5.17
C ASN A 102 -7.68 -2.78 -6.15
N ARG A 103 -6.75 -3.70 -6.05
CA ARG A 103 -5.66 -3.78 -7.03
C ARG A 103 -5.66 -5.09 -7.79
N ILE A 104 -5.16 -4.99 -9.02
CA ILE A 104 -4.63 -6.05 -9.85
C ILE A 104 -3.28 -5.59 -10.40
N ARG A 105 -2.42 -6.50 -10.77
CA ARG A 105 -1.10 -6.19 -11.27
C ARG A 105 -0.85 -6.91 -12.60
N ILE A 106 -0.20 -6.23 -13.52
CA ILE A 106 0.33 -6.84 -14.74
C ILE A 106 1.81 -6.53 -14.87
N GLU A 107 2.58 -7.54 -15.25
CA GLU A 107 4.04 -7.46 -15.39
C GLU A 107 4.53 -8.25 -16.61
N GLY A 108 5.78 -8.01 -17.00
CA GLY A 108 6.41 -8.68 -18.14
C GLY A 108 6.25 -7.90 -19.45
N ALA A 109 5.99 -8.62 -20.55
CA ALA A 109 6.03 -8.09 -21.90
C ALA A 109 4.76 -7.32 -22.30
N VAL A 110 4.45 -6.26 -21.57
CA VAL A 110 3.41 -5.26 -21.85
C VAL A 110 4.03 -3.87 -21.91
N PHE A 111 3.40 -2.92 -22.61
CA PHE A 111 3.96 -1.58 -22.72
C PHE A 111 4.06 -0.86 -21.38
N ARG A 112 3.05 -1.03 -20.50
CA ARG A 112 3.02 -0.40 -19.16
C ARG A 112 2.78 -1.43 -18.05
N PRO A 113 3.81 -2.19 -17.65
CA PRO A 113 3.70 -3.05 -16.47
C PRO A 113 3.49 -2.20 -15.23
N ASN A 114 2.38 -2.43 -14.51
CA ASN A 114 2.02 -1.64 -13.32
C ASN A 114 0.94 -2.32 -12.50
N THR A 115 0.61 -1.67 -11.37
CA THR A 115 -0.58 -1.98 -10.57
C THR A 115 -1.74 -1.11 -11.04
N TYR A 116 -2.87 -1.75 -11.32
CA TYR A 116 -4.08 -1.12 -11.82
C TYR A 116 -5.25 -1.31 -10.85
N SER A 117 -6.27 -0.48 -10.96
CA SER A 117 -7.49 -0.60 -10.16
C SER A 117 -8.31 -1.81 -10.60
N PHE A 118 -8.68 -2.62 -9.63
CA PHE A 118 -9.66 -3.70 -9.80
C PHE A 118 -11.08 -3.14 -9.68
N TYR A 119 -11.98 -3.67 -10.49
CA TYR A 119 -13.44 -3.53 -10.35
C TYR A 119 -14.10 -4.86 -10.72
N GLU A 120 -15.31 -5.08 -10.21
CA GLU A 120 -16.05 -6.31 -10.47
C GLU A 120 -16.31 -6.50 -11.95
N GLY A 121 -15.99 -7.69 -12.47
CA GLY A 121 -16.18 -8.02 -13.88
C GLY A 121 -15.02 -7.66 -14.81
N ILE A 122 -13.94 -7.01 -14.32
CA ILE A 122 -12.75 -6.76 -15.14
C ILE A 122 -12.15 -8.07 -15.65
N ARG A 123 -11.80 -8.09 -16.94
CA ARG A 123 -11.22 -9.25 -17.62
C ARG A 123 -9.74 -9.03 -17.95
N ILE A 124 -9.07 -10.09 -18.38
CA ILE A 124 -7.65 -10.01 -18.76
C ILE A 124 -7.45 -9.09 -19.97
N SER A 125 -8.37 -9.10 -20.94
CA SER A 125 -8.36 -8.19 -22.08
C SER A 125 -8.41 -6.72 -21.67
N ASP A 126 -9.27 -6.38 -20.70
CA ASP A 126 -9.35 -5.02 -20.16
C ASP A 126 -8.05 -4.59 -19.47
N LEU A 127 -7.42 -5.52 -18.74
CA LEU A 127 -6.16 -5.25 -18.06
C LEU A 127 -5.01 -5.02 -19.05
N VAL A 128 -4.94 -5.85 -20.11
CA VAL A 128 -3.96 -5.67 -21.19
C VAL A 128 -4.19 -4.34 -21.91
N ALA A 129 -5.44 -3.97 -22.19
CA ALA A 129 -5.76 -2.66 -22.77
C ALA A 129 -5.33 -1.49 -21.87
N LYS A 130 -5.55 -1.60 -20.55
CA LYS A 130 -5.04 -0.61 -19.57
C LYS A 130 -3.50 -0.51 -19.55
N ALA A 131 -2.82 -1.62 -19.85
CA ALA A 131 -1.36 -1.67 -19.97
C ALA A 131 -0.86 -1.24 -21.36
N GLU A 132 -1.73 -0.62 -22.18
CA GLU A 132 -1.45 -0.14 -23.55
C GLU A 132 -1.08 -1.27 -24.53
N GLY A 133 -1.43 -2.53 -24.20
CA GLY A 133 -1.23 -3.67 -25.07
C GLY A 133 0.02 -4.48 -24.74
N LEU A 134 0.25 -5.49 -25.60
CA LEU A 134 1.40 -6.37 -25.53
C LEU A 134 2.56 -5.78 -26.33
N LYS A 135 3.79 -5.97 -25.85
CA LYS A 135 5.00 -5.68 -26.64
C LYS A 135 5.17 -6.66 -27.80
N GLU A 136 6.03 -6.31 -28.75
CA GLU A 136 6.32 -7.11 -29.95
C GLU A 136 6.95 -8.47 -29.59
N ASP A 137 7.69 -8.52 -28.50
CA ASP A 137 8.33 -9.72 -27.98
C ASP A 137 7.43 -10.53 -27.03
N ALA A 138 6.16 -10.14 -26.85
CA ALA A 138 5.26 -10.85 -25.95
C ALA A 138 4.90 -12.25 -26.46
N TYR A 139 5.02 -13.26 -25.59
CA TYR A 139 4.57 -14.61 -25.86
C TYR A 139 3.06 -14.72 -25.63
N SER A 140 2.27 -14.41 -26.67
CA SER A 140 0.81 -14.31 -26.60
C SER A 140 0.08 -15.62 -26.31
N LYS A 141 0.72 -16.77 -26.59
CA LYS A 141 0.09 -18.09 -26.42
C LYS A 141 -0.06 -18.50 -24.96
N ARG A 142 0.68 -17.85 -24.04
CA ARG A 142 0.63 -18.19 -22.62
C ARG A 142 0.98 -17.01 -21.74
N ALA A 143 0.05 -16.63 -20.88
CA ALA A 143 0.29 -15.80 -19.70
C ALA A 143 -0.05 -16.58 -18.43
N LYS A 144 0.45 -16.11 -17.30
CA LYS A 144 0.22 -16.71 -16.00
C LYS A 144 -0.52 -15.70 -15.12
N ILE A 145 -1.62 -16.13 -14.50
CA ILE A 145 -2.27 -15.39 -13.42
C ILE A 145 -1.94 -16.10 -12.11
N ILE A 146 -1.35 -15.38 -11.18
CA ILE A 146 -1.16 -15.84 -9.80
C ILE A 146 -2.32 -15.27 -8.98
N ARG A 147 -3.14 -16.15 -8.43
CA ARG A 147 -4.36 -15.84 -7.69
C ARG A 147 -4.29 -16.35 -6.28
N LEU A 148 -4.59 -15.49 -5.32
CA LEU A 148 -4.71 -15.90 -3.92
C LEU A 148 -6.12 -16.41 -3.66
N GLN A 149 -6.21 -17.66 -3.19
CA GLN A 149 -7.47 -18.28 -2.78
C GLN A 149 -7.89 -17.83 -1.38
N SER A 150 -9.15 -18.05 -1.00
CA SER A 150 -9.67 -17.69 0.32
C SER A 150 -8.99 -18.42 1.48
N ASN A 151 -8.43 -19.60 1.23
CA ASN A 151 -7.64 -20.37 2.19
C ASN A 151 -6.16 -19.95 2.25
N LEU A 152 -5.80 -18.82 1.62
CA LEU A 152 -4.45 -18.27 1.52
C LEU A 152 -3.46 -19.12 0.69
N THR A 153 -3.93 -20.14 -0.01
CA THR A 153 -3.10 -20.85 -1.00
C THR A 153 -3.06 -20.09 -2.32
N THR A 154 -1.98 -20.27 -3.07
CA THR A 154 -1.79 -19.65 -4.37
C THR A 154 -2.19 -20.63 -5.47
N GLU A 155 -3.04 -20.18 -6.38
CA GLU A 155 -3.40 -20.88 -7.60
C GLU A 155 -2.72 -20.22 -8.81
N ILE A 156 -2.25 -21.03 -9.75
CA ILE A 156 -1.74 -20.56 -11.03
C ILE A 156 -2.75 -20.90 -12.11
N VAL A 157 -3.27 -19.86 -12.79
CA VAL A 157 -4.15 -20.01 -13.94
C VAL A 157 -3.38 -19.61 -15.19
N ASN A 158 -3.29 -20.53 -16.15
CA ASN A 158 -2.67 -20.24 -17.46
C ASN A 158 -3.74 -19.72 -18.42
N VAL A 159 -3.39 -18.70 -19.19
CA VAL A 159 -4.29 -18.03 -20.13
C VAL A 159 -3.62 -17.93 -21.49
N ASN A 160 -4.38 -18.18 -22.55
CA ASN A 160 -3.98 -17.86 -23.90
C ASN A 160 -4.44 -16.45 -24.25
N LEU A 161 -3.50 -15.48 -24.26
CA LEU A 161 -3.80 -14.07 -24.53
C LEU A 161 -4.23 -13.84 -25.97
N GLU A 162 -3.72 -14.59 -26.92
CA GLU A 162 -4.12 -14.49 -28.33
C GLU A 162 -5.63 -14.75 -28.49
N GLN A 163 -6.12 -15.80 -27.85
CA GLN A 163 -7.55 -16.13 -27.84
C GLN A 163 -8.37 -15.14 -27.04
N ALA A 164 -7.88 -14.73 -25.87
CA ALA A 164 -8.57 -13.75 -25.02
C ALA A 164 -8.75 -12.39 -25.74
N LEU A 165 -7.71 -11.91 -26.41
CA LEU A 165 -7.72 -10.64 -27.12
C LEU A 165 -8.45 -10.72 -28.48
N SER A 166 -8.64 -11.91 -29.06
CA SER A 166 -9.46 -12.11 -30.25
C SER A 166 -10.96 -12.19 -29.98
N GLY A 167 -11.38 -12.03 -28.71
CA GLY A 167 -12.79 -12.02 -28.32
C GLY A 167 -13.36 -13.37 -27.87
N ASN A 168 -12.52 -14.39 -27.66
CA ASN A 168 -12.98 -15.65 -27.09
C ASN A 168 -13.28 -15.46 -25.59
N LEU A 169 -14.55 -15.45 -25.22
CA LEU A 169 -15.02 -15.21 -23.85
C LEU A 169 -14.58 -16.28 -22.83
N GLU A 170 -14.30 -17.49 -23.29
CA GLU A 170 -13.81 -18.58 -22.41
C GLU A 170 -12.33 -18.38 -22.06
N ALA A 171 -11.55 -17.87 -23.00
CA ALA A 171 -10.14 -17.55 -22.79
C ALA A 171 -9.95 -16.21 -22.07
N ASP A 172 -10.89 -15.28 -22.23
CA ASP A 172 -10.87 -13.97 -21.59
C ASP A 172 -11.36 -14.07 -20.12
N ILE A 173 -10.48 -14.54 -19.26
CA ILE A 173 -10.78 -14.86 -17.87
C ILE A 173 -11.09 -13.60 -17.07
N ALA A 174 -12.15 -13.65 -16.24
CA ALA A 174 -12.44 -12.64 -15.24
C ALA A 174 -11.36 -12.64 -14.14
N LEU A 175 -10.80 -11.47 -13.89
CA LEU A 175 -9.78 -11.27 -12.85
C LEU A 175 -10.43 -11.12 -11.48
N LYS A 176 -9.65 -11.44 -10.44
CA LYS A 176 -10.01 -11.21 -9.05
C LYS A 176 -9.07 -10.19 -8.42
N ARG A 177 -9.52 -9.60 -7.33
CA ARG A 177 -8.67 -8.69 -6.54
C ARG A 177 -7.38 -9.39 -6.13
N GLU A 178 -6.27 -8.67 -6.19
CA GLU A 178 -4.92 -9.14 -5.91
C GLU A 178 -4.33 -10.10 -6.96
N ASP A 179 -5.02 -10.37 -8.08
CA ASP A 179 -4.43 -11.16 -9.16
C ASP A 179 -3.16 -10.47 -9.70
N ILE A 180 -2.14 -11.28 -9.96
CA ILE A 180 -0.91 -10.86 -10.63
C ILE A 180 -0.84 -11.59 -11.97
N VAL A 181 -0.88 -10.83 -13.04
CA VAL A 181 -0.77 -11.32 -14.42
C VAL A 181 0.65 -11.15 -14.91
N THR A 182 1.31 -12.24 -15.30
CA THR A 182 2.65 -12.22 -15.90
C THR A 182 2.54 -12.57 -17.36
N VAL A 183 2.96 -11.66 -18.22
CA VAL A 183 3.08 -11.87 -19.67
C VAL A 183 4.55 -12.15 -19.98
N TYR A 184 4.84 -13.35 -20.50
CA TYR A 184 6.21 -13.73 -20.84
C TYR A 184 6.68 -13.03 -22.11
N SER A 185 7.96 -12.79 -22.22
CA SER A 185 8.63 -12.47 -23.48
C SER A 185 9.01 -13.77 -24.20
N ILE A 186 9.02 -13.77 -25.52
CA ILE A 186 9.61 -14.87 -26.32
C ILE A 186 11.10 -15.01 -26.01
N LEU A 187 11.75 -13.93 -25.60
CA LEU A 187 13.16 -13.91 -25.24
C LEU A 187 13.44 -14.65 -23.91
N ASP A 188 12.43 -14.79 -23.05
CA ASP A 188 12.53 -15.57 -21.79
C ASP A 188 12.74 -17.08 -22.05
N PHE A 189 12.49 -17.53 -23.29
CA PHE A 189 12.61 -18.93 -23.72
C PHE A 189 13.76 -19.17 -24.69
N VAL A 190 14.54 -18.15 -25.01
CA VAL A 190 15.74 -18.26 -25.84
C VAL A 190 16.93 -18.58 -24.95
N ASP A 191 17.62 -19.70 -25.27
CA ASP A 191 18.86 -20.00 -24.58
C ASP A 191 19.92 -18.96 -24.91
N GLU A 192 20.55 -18.41 -23.87
CA GLU A 192 21.70 -17.50 -24.01
C GLU A 192 22.92 -18.33 -24.36
N TYR A 193 23.26 -18.44 -25.64
CA TYR A 193 24.50 -19.07 -26.07
C TYR A 193 25.69 -18.14 -25.79
N LYS A 194 26.69 -18.67 -25.10
CA LYS A 194 27.91 -17.93 -24.72
C LYS A 194 29.14 -18.66 -25.25
N ILE A 195 30.13 -17.89 -25.65
CA ILE A 195 31.46 -18.37 -26.03
C ILE A 195 32.45 -17.94 -24.96
N THR A 196 33.24 -18.86 -24.45
CA THR A 196 34.33 -18.55 -23.54
C THR A 196 35.64 -18.52 -24.31
N ILE A 197 36.36 -17.42 -24.17
CA ILE A 197 37.72 -17.28 -24.72
C ILE A 197 38.68 -17.26 -23.55
N ASP A 198 39.63 -18.14 -23.54
CA ASP A 198 40.62 -18.30 -22.50
C ASP A 198 42.04 -18.49 -23.11
N GLY A 199 43.08 -18.28 -22.31
CA GLY A 199 44.47 -18.42 -22.72
C GLY A 199 45.14 -17.10 -23.10
N GLU A 200 46.15 -17.18 -23.96
CA GLU A 200 47.02 -16.08 -24.40
C GLU A 200 46.35 -15.16 -25.44
N VAL A 201 45.23 -14.56 -25.06
CA VAL A 201 44.45 -13.61 -25.90
C VAL A 201 44.41 -12.23 -25.27
N LYS A 202 44.19 -11.20 -26.09
CA LYS A 202 44.17 -9.79 -25.59
C LYS A 202 43.07 -9.53 -24.55
N LYS A 203 41.93 -10.18 -24.70
CA LYS A 203 40.76 -10.01 -23.82
C LYS A 203 40.11 -11.37 -23.56
N PRO A 204 40.60 -12.15 -22.60
CA PRO A 204 39.91 -13.36 -22.21
C PRO A 204 38.60 -12.99 -21.52
N GLY A 205 37.57 -13.84 -21.69
CA GLY A 205 36.25 -13.61 -21.10
C GLY A 205 35.11 -14.40 -21.72
N ILE A 206 33.89 -14.10 -21.27
CA ILE A 206 32.67 -14.69 -21.80
C ILE A 206 32.02 -13.68 -22.74
N TYR A 207 31.72 -14.12 -23.94
CA TYR A 207 31.10 -13.32 -25.01
C TYR A 207 29.75 -13.93 -25.37
N GLU A 208 28.80 -13.07 -25.76
CA GLU A 208 27.52 -13.54 -26.30
C GLU A 208 27.73 -14.12 -27.70
N TYR A 209 27.05 -15.24 -28.00
CA TYR A 209 27.06 -15.83 -29.31
C TYR A 209 25.97 -15.25 -30.20
N TYR A 210 26.30 -14.90 -31.41
CA TYR A 210 25.37 -14.48 -32.46
C TYR A 210 25.62 -15.31 -33.71
N ASP A 211 24.55 -15.64 -34.45
CA ASP A 211 24.66 -16.33 -35.72
C ASP A 211 25.58 -15.56 -36.70
N GLY A 212 26.56 -16.26 -37.22
CA GLY A 212 27.56 -15.65 -38.11
C GLY A 212 28.80 -15.09 -37.40
N LEU A 213 28.87 -15.15 -36.06
CA LEU A 213 30.06 -14.72 -35.31
C LEU A 213 31.26 -15.61 -35.65
N THR A 214 32.38 -14.99 -36.02
CA THR A 214 33.62 -15.66 -36.37
C THR A 214 34.70 -15.50 -35.31
N LEU A 215 35.74 -16.33 -35.36
CA LEU A 215 36.89 -16.20 -34.46
C LEU A 215 37.59 -14.86 -34.59
N ASN A 216 37.61 -14.25 -35.81
CA ASN A 216 38.20 -12.93 -36.04
C ASN A 216 37.42 -11.78 -35.38
N ASP A 217 36.12 -11.98 -35.11
CA ASP A 217 35.30 -10.97 -34.44
C ASP A 217 35.57 -10.94 -32.93
N LEU A 218 36.18 -12.00 -32.42
CA LEU A 218 36.43 -12.21 -30.98
C LEU A 218 37.90 -11.96 -30.57
N LEU A 219 38.85 -12.02 -31.51
CA LEU A 219 40.29 -11.83 -31.26
C LEU A 219 40.75 -10.43 -31.60
#